data_6c78f9dd0103834f685e283b5a12ad52
#
_entry.id   6c78f9dd0103834f685e283b5a12ad52
#
_cell.length_a   1.000
_cell.length_b   1.000
_cell.length_c   1.000
_cell.angle_alpha   90.00
_cell.angle_beta   90.00
_cell.angle_gamma   90.00
#
_symmetry.space_group_name_H-M   'P 1'
#
loop_
_entity.id
_entity.type
_entity.pdbx_description
1 polymer ?
#
loop_
_entity_poly.entity_id
_entity_poly.type
_entity_poly.pdbx_seq_one_letter_code
_entity_poly.pdbx_strand_id
1 'polypeptide(L)'
;FPLVVAANRDEQYDRPTQPSHFWHTNPDILAGRDLIANGTWMGISKKGRFAAVTNGSQSVPKFKAAISRGTLTIDFLKGDMSAEKYASYLSARSKLYNSFHLLLRDPSSMWYLESKPTNTLSKLQQLTPGIYGLSNGGIDSGWNKCRIGEGKMSAILQKDEFEISNLMEVVSDKSLAPQPPLSSLGLKREEDPLISAQFVSAGTYGTRC
;
A
#
# COMPACT_ATOMS: atom_id res chain seq x y z
N PHE A 1 3.05 -1.66 20.56
CA PHE A 1 3.42 -0.81 19.41
C PHE A 1 2.20 -0.08 18.87
N PRO A 2 2.26 1.23 18.62
CA PRO A 2 1.12 1.99 18.06
C PRO A 2 0.85 1.67 16.57
N LEU A 3 1.85 1.17 15.84
CA LEU A 3 1.76 0.70 14.46
C LEU A 3 2.95 -0.20 14.15
N VAL A 4 2.69 -1.36 13.55
CA VAL A 4 3.69 -2.26 12.97
C VAL A 4 3.29 -2.51 11.52
N VAL A 5 4.21 -2.33 10.59
CA VAL A 5 3.96 -2.52 9.15
C VAL A 5 5.06 -3.38 8.54
N ALA A 6 4.66 -4.44 7.86
CA ALA A 6 5.52 -5.20 6.96
C ALA A 6 4.88 -5.16 5.56
N ALA A 7 5.59 -4.63 4.58
CA ALA A 7 5.02 -4.38 3.26
C ALA A 7 6.06 -4.58 2.15
N ASN A 8 5.60 -5.10 1.02
CA ASN A 8 6.34 -5.14 -0.23
C ASN A 8 5.86 -4.06 -1.19
N ARG A 9 6.78 -3.54 -1.99
CA ARG A 9 6.49 -2.76 -3.18
C ARG A 9 6.84 -3.58 -4.41
N ASP A 10 5.83 -3.94 -5.19
CA ASP A 10 5.99 -4.61 -6.47
C ASP A 10 5.91 -3.58 -7.59
N GLU A 11 6.91 -3.57 -8.47
CA GLU A 11 7.04 -2.59 -9.56
C GLU A 11 7.94 -3.16 -10.68
N GLN A 12 7.95 -2.51 -11.83
CA GLN A 12 8.92 -2.79 -12.89
C GLN A 12 10.36 -2.58 -12.36
N TYR A 13 11.25 -3.52 -12.66
CA TYR A 13 12.64 -3.47 -12.15
C TYR A 13 13.44 -2.28 -12.70
N ASP A 14 13.11 -1.78 -13.88
CA ASP A 14 13.74 -0.63 -14.52
C ASP A 14 13.21 0.73 -14.01
N ARG A 15 12.13 0.75 -13.19
CA ARG A 15 11.59 2.00 -12.66
C ARG A 15 12.53 2.65 -11.66
N PRO A 16 13.14 3.82 -11.94
CA PRO A 16 14.12 4.42 -11.05
C PRO A 16 13.49 4.88 -9.74
N THR A 17 14.13 4.50 -8.64
CA THR A 17 13.63 4.67 -7.27
C THR A 17 14.79 4.93 -6.33
N GLN A 18 14.65 5.85 -5.39
CA GLN A 18 15.58 6.04 -4.27
C GLN A 18 15.14 5.22 -3.05
N PRO A 19 16.09 4.63 -2.30
CA PRO A 19 15.82 4.02 -1.01
C PRO A 19 15.19 4.99 -0.01
N SER A 20 14.66 4.47 1.09
CA SER A 20 14.13 5.30 2.18
C SER A 20 15.21 6.18 2.78
N HIS A 21 14.94 7.47 2.84
CA HIS A 21 15.80 8.48 3.44
C HIS A 21 14.95 9.67 3.89
N PHE A 22 15.51 10.54 4.74
CA PHE A 22 14.91 11.84 5.01
C PHE A 22 15.09 12.75 3.79
N TRP A 23 13.99 13.26 3.26
CA TRP A 23 14.03 14.04 2.02
C TRP A 23 14.64 15.43 2.24
N HIS A 24 15.60 15.82 1.41
CA HIS A 24 16.19 17.17 1.49
C HIS A 24 15.14 18.29 1.38
N THR A 25 14.14 18.10 0.52
CA THR A 25 13.05 19.09 0.32
C THR A 25 11.99 19.07 1.42
N ASN A 26 11.95 18.03 2.25
CA ASN A 26 11.00 17.83 3.35
C ASN A 26 11.68 16.98 4.44
N PRO A 27 12.56 17.59 5.27
CA PRO A 27 13.42 16.86 6.20
C PRO A 27 12.68 16.16 7.33
N ASP A 28 11.38 16.36 7.45
CA ASP A 28 10.52 15.64 8.39
C ASP A 28 9.95 14.33 7.83
N ILE A 29 10.11 14.08 6.54
CA ILE A 29 9.57 12.88 5.88
C ILE A 29 10.67 11.86 5.65
N LEU A 30 10.47 10.64 6.18
CA LEU A 30 11.24 9.45 5.88
C LEU A 30 10.44 8.56 4.92
N ALA A 31 10.92 8.40 3.69
CA ALA A 31 10.25 7.61 2.64
C ALA A 31 11.22 7.26 1.51
N GLY A 32 10.93 6.18 0.78
CA GLY A 32 11.49 5.96 -0.55
C GLY A 32 10.96 6.99 -1.55
N ARG A 33 11.61 7.20 -2.68
CA ARG A 33 11.17 8.16 -3.69
C ARG A 33 11.10 7.53 -5.08
N ASP A 34 9.95 7.65 -5.70
CA ASP A 34 9.75 7.35 -7.12
C ASP A 34 10.33 8.51 -7.95
N LEU A 35 11.34 8.24 -8.78
CA LEU A 35 12.03 9.30 -9.52
C LEU A 35 11.31 9.70 -10.81
N ILE A 36 10.29 8.95 -11.24
CA ILE A 36 9.46 9.31 -12.40
C ILE A 36 8.34 10.27 -11.97
N ALA A 37 7.57 9.88 -10.95
CA ALA A 37 6.42 10.64 -10.50
C ALA A 37 6.72 11.59 -9.33
N ASN A 38 7.94 11.57 -8.78
CA ASN A 38 8.42 12.38 -7.67
C ASN A 38 7.61 12.22 -6.37
N GLY A 39 6.85 11.12 -6.27
CA GLY A 39 6.03 10.76 -5.12
C GLY A 39 6.64 9.64 -4.27
N THR A 40 5.85 9.14 -3.33
CA THR A 40 6.17 7.92 -2.60
C THR A 40 4.96 7.01 -2.48
N TRP A 41 5.22 5.72 -2.27
CA TRP A 41 4.18 4.72 -2.01
C TRP A 41 3.92 4.52 -0.51
N MET A 42 4.91 4.80 0.34
CA MET A 42 4.82 4.65 1.79
C MET A 42 5.83 5.57 2.48
N GLY A 43 5.45 6.16 3.59
CA GLY A 43 6.35 6.99 4.39
C GLY A 43 5.79 7.34 5.75
N ILE A 44 6.66 7.90 6.57
CA ILE A 44 6.34 8.45 7.89
C ILE A 44 6.86 9.88 7.99
N SER A 45 6.30 10.64 8.92
CA SER A 45 6.85 11.96 9.26
C SER A 45 7.17 12.07 10.76
N LYS A 46 8.06 12.97 11.10
CA LYS A 46 8.41 13.30 12.50
C LYS A 46 7.21 13.76 13.34
N LYS A 47 6.12 14.17 12.69
CA LYS A 47 4.84 14.49 13.32
C LYS A 47 4.02 13.25 13.74
N GLY A 48 4.58 12.04 13.65
CA GLY A 48 3.88 10.78 13.96
C GLY A 48 2.82 10.39 12.92
N ARG A 49 2.93 10.89 11.69
CA ARG A 49 2.02 10.54 10.60
C ARG A 49 2.59 9.39 9.77
N PHE A 50 1.71 8.53 9.29
CA PHE A 50 2.03 7.46 8.34
C PHE A 50 1.05 7.50 7.17
N ALA A 51 1.56 7.26 5.98
CA ALA A 51 0.72 7.06 4.79
C ALA A 51 1.30 5.96 3.91
N ALA A 52 0.41 5.14 3.33
CA ALA A 52 0.77 4.15 2.32
C ALA A 52 -0.32 4.05 1.25
N VAL A 53 0.10 3.98 -0.01
CA VAL A 53 -0.80 3.83 -1.15
C VAL A 53 -0.42 2.62 -1.98
N THR A 54 -1.42 1.82 -2.37
CA THR A 54 -1.27 0.79 -3.38
C THR A 54 -2.26 0.97 -4.51
N ASN A 55 -1.96 0.38 -5.66
CA ASN A 55 -2.86 0.35 -6.79
C ASN A 55 -4.14 -0.39 -6.39
N GLY A 56 -5.29 0.14 -6.77
CA GLY A 56 -6.55 -0.60 -6.69
C GLY A 56 -6.71 -1.57 -7.86
N SER A 57 -7.80 -2.33 -7.85
CA SER A 57 -8.17 -3.27 -8.92
C SER A 57 -8.13 -2.57 -10.28
N GLN A 58 -7.52 -3.23 -11.27
CA GLN A 58 -7.38 -2.73 -12.64
C GLN A 58 -8.51 -3.16 -13.57
N SER A 59 -9.60 -3.69 -13.03
CA SER A 59 -10.82 -3.98 -13.83
C SER A 59 -11.41 -2.73 -14.49
N VAL A 60 -10.93 -1.55 -14.13
CA VAL A 60 -11.31 -0.27 -14.71
C VAL A 60 -10.19 0.25 -15.58
N PRO A 61 -10.45 0.69 -16.83
CA PRO A 61 -9.42 1.26 -17.70
C PRO A 61 -8.72 2.44 -17.02
N LYS A 62 -7.37 2.45 -17.09
CA LYS A 62 -6.58 3.58 -16.61
C LYS A 62 -6.80 4.78 -17.52
N PHE A 63 -7.03 5.95 -16.97
CA PHE A 63 -7.04 7.18 -17.75
C PHE A 63 -5.67 7.88 -17.67
N LYS A 64 -5.19 8.34 -18.84
CA LYS A 64 -3.82 8.83 -19.02
C LYS A 64 -3.53 10.14 -18.27
N ALA A 65 -4.55 10.94 -18.01
CA ALA A 65 -4.43 12.25 -17.36
C ALA A 65 -4.56 12.21 -15.84
N ALA A 66 -4.58 11.01 -15.23
CA ALA A 66 -4.70 10.90 -13.78
C ALA A 66 -3.50 11.51 -13.05
N ILE A 67 -3.78 12.19 -11.95
CA ILE A 67 -2.75 12.65 -11.02
C ILE A 67 -2.06 11.40 -10.42
N SER A 68 -0.74 11.49 -10.22
CA SER A 68 0.02 10.40 -9.60
C SER A 68 -0.48 10.12 -8.18
N ARG A 69 -0.77 8.85 -7.89
CA ARG A 69 -1.20 8.42 -6.53
C ARG A 69 -0.13 8.65 -5.46
N GLY A 70 1.15 8.72 -5.86
CA GLY A 70 2.25 9.04 -4.95
C GLY A 70 2.17 10.44 -4.33
N THR A 71 1.38 11.36 -4.89
CA THR A 71 1.13 12.67 -4.28
C THR A 71 0.23 12.57 -3.07
N LEU A 72 -0.71 11.60 -3.05
CA LEU A 72 -1.63 11.39 -1.94
C LEU A 72 -0.92 11.17 -0.60
N THR A 73 0.14 10.36 -0.63
CA THR A 73 0.95 10.08 0.55
C THR A 73 1.76 11.29 1.00
N ILE A 74 2.41 11.98 0.06
CA ILE A 74 3.26 13.14 0.37
C ILE A 74 2.45 14.30 0.91
N ASP A 75 1.34 14.62 0.28
CA ASP A 75 0.50 15.76 0.69
C ASP A 75 -0.06 15.55 2.10
N PHE A 76 -0.40 14.30 2.44
CA PHE A 76 -0.78 13.97 3.80
C PHE A 76 0.39 14.09 4.79
N LEU A 77 1.56 13.54 4.47
CA LEU A 77 2.72 13.55 5.36
C LEU A 77 3.24 14.96 5.66
N LYS A 78 3.15 15.87 4.67
CA LYS A 78 3.50 17.29 4.81
C LYS A 78 2.47 18.11 5.57
N GLY A 79 1.19 17.79 5.33
CA GLY A 79 0.06 18.57 5.78
C GLY A 79 -0.25 18.41 7.26
N ASP A 80 -1.25 19.16 7.71
CA ASP A 80 -1.71 19.19 9.12
C ASP A 80 -3.17 18.71 9.28
N MET A 81 -3.85 18.37 8.18
CA MET A 81 -5.20 17.78 8.28
C MET A 81 -5.14 16.46 9.04
N SER A 82 -6.17 16.18 9.86
CA SER A 82 -6.33 14.84 10.45
C SER A 82 -6.50 13.78 9.35
N ALA A 83 -6.19 12.53 9.67
CA ALA A 83 -6.34 11.41 8.74
C ALA A 83 -7.79 11.31 8.22
N GLU A 84 -8.78 11.51 9.10
CA GLU A 84 -10.20 11.53 8.75
C GLU A 84 -10.53 12.64 7.74
N LYS A 85 -10.16 13.88 8.05
CA LYS A 85 -10.47 15.02 7.19
C LYS A 85 -9.82 14.91 5.83
N TYR A 86 -8.56 14.44 5.80
CA TYR A 86 -7.85 14.26 4.54
C TYR A 86 -8.45 13.11 3.71
N ALA A 87 -8.80 11.99 4.32
CA ALA A 87 -9.47 10.89 3.65
C ALA A 87 -10.85 11.30 3.09
N SER A 88 -11.64 12.05 3.85
CA SER A 88 -12.93 12.60 3.42
C SER A 88 -12.76 13.58 2.24
N TYR A 89 -11.78 14.47 2.32
CA TYR A 89 -11.42 15.41 1.24
C TYR A 89 -11.08 14.67 -0.05
N LEU A 90 -10.29 13.59 0.04
CA LEU A 90 -9.91 12.77 -1.11
C LEU A 90 -11.06 11.94 -1.66
N SER A 91 -11.93 11.42 -0.81
CA SER A 91 -13.12 10.66 -1.24
C SER A 91 -13.95 11.46 -2.24
N ALA A 92 -14.16 12.75 -1.99
CA ALA A 92 -14.87 13.64 -2.90
C ALA A 92 -14.11 13.94 -4.22
N ARG A 93 -12.80 13.66 -4.27
CA ARG A 93 -11.89 13.94 -5.40
C ARG A 93 -11.31 12.70 -6.04
N SER A 94 -11.76 11.54 -5.66
CA SER A 94 -11.24 10.23 -6.08
C SER A 94 -11.15 10.08 -7.59
N LYS A 95 -12.05 10.71 -8.36
CA LYS A 95 -12.10 10.71 -9.84
C LYS A 95 -10.87 11.33 -10.52
N LEU A 96 -10.04 12.09 -9.80
CA LEU A 96 -8.81 12.67 -10.33
C LEU A 96 -7.66 11.66 -10.42
N TYR A 97 -7.82 10.49 -9.83
CA TYR A 97 -6.81 9.46 -9.70
C TYR A 97 -7.28 8.15 -10.34
N ASN A 98 -6.35 7.35 -10.82
CA ASN A 98 -6.63 5.94 -11.06
C ASN A 98 -6.92 5.23 -9.73
N SER A 99 -7.61 4.08 -9.78
CA SER A 99 -8.00 3.27 -8.61
C SER A 99 -6.84 3.07 -7.62
N PHE A 100 -7.12 3.24 -6.35
CA PHE A 100 -6.14 3.10 -5.27
C PHE A 100 -6.76 2.64 -3.96
N HIS A 101 -5.89 2.11 -3.10
CA HIS A 101 -6.13 1.93 -1.68
C HIS A 101 -5.14 2.78 -0.91
N LEU A 102 -5.60 3.53 0.06
CA LEU A 102 -4.80 4.47 0.83
C LEU A 102 -5.00 4.23 2.32
N LEU A 103 -3.90 4.06 3.04
CA LEU A 103 -3.84 4.05 4.49
C LEU A 103 -3.29 5.38 4.97
N LEU A 104 -3.93 5.98 5.95
CA LEU A 104 -3.58 7.25 6.55
C LEU A 104 -3.65 7.12 8.06
N ARG A 105 -2.57 7.47 8.75
CA ARG A 105 -2.55 7.53 10.20
C ARG A 105 -1.98 8.85 10.68
N ASP A 106 -2.67 9.48 11.60
CA ASP A 106 -2.16 10.54 12.47
C ASP A 106 -2.02 10.01 13.91
N PRO A 107 -1.52 10.80 14.88
CA PRO A 107 -1.39 10.32 16.26
C PRO A 107 -2.69 9.84 16.91
N SER A 108 -3.86 10.25 16.42
CA SER A 108 -5.16 9.97 17.05
C SER A 108 -5.95 8.86 16.36
N SER A 109 -5.76 8.62 15.06
CA SER A 109 -6.61 7.70 14.29
C SER A 109 -5.91 7.12 13.07
N MET A 110 -6.45 6.00 12.58
CA MET A 110 -6.04 5.38 11.33
C MET A 110 -7.25 5.18 10.43
N TRP A 111 -7.10 5.55 9.16
CA TRP A 111 -8.16 5.53 8.15
C TRP A 111 -7.72 4.80 6.90
N TYR A 112 -8.67 4.10 6.31
CA TYR A 112 -8.55 3.45 5.02
C TYR A 112 -9.52 4.08 4.02
N LEU A 113 -9.01 4.38 2.83
CA LEU A 113 -9.79 4.86 1.69
C LEU A 113 -9.56 3.95 0.48
N GLU A 114 -10.63 3.34 -0.01
CA GLU A 114 -10.66 2.68 -1.32
C GLU A 114 -11.33 3.61 -2.33
N SER A 115 -10.65 3.89 -3.42
CA SER A 115 -11.17 4.68 -4.52
C SER A 115 -11.25 3.87 -5.80
N LYS A 116 -12.43 3.92 -6.43
CA LYS A 116 -12.68 3.37 -7.76
C LYS A 116 -13.09 4.53 -8.68
N PRO A 117 -12.50 4.69 -9.89
CA PRO A 117 -12.82 5.81 -10.79
C PRO A 117 -14.21 5.70 -11.44
N THR A 118 -14.96 4.66 -11.14
CA THR A 118 -16.38 4.48 -11.56
C THR A 118 -17.30 5.29 -10.64
N ASN A 119 -18.58 5.45 -11.04
CA ASN A 119 -19.59 6.15 -10.24
C ASN A 119 -19.94 5.46 -8.90
N THR A 120 -19.20 4.46 -8.49
CA THR A 120 -19.29 3.84 -7.17
C THR A 120 -18.69 4.74 -6.10
N LEU A 121 -19.38 4.84 -4.97
CA LEU A 121 -18.90 5.57 -3.81
C LEU A 121 -17.57 4.97 -3.33
N SER A 122 -16.62 5.84 -2.99
CA SER A 122 -15.39 5.44 -2.33
C SER A 122 -15.71 4.82 -0.96
N LYS A 123 -15.05 3.71 -0.62
CA LYS A 123 -15.17 3.13 0.73
C LYS A 123 -14.21 3.89 1.66
N LEU A 124 -14.76 4.56 2.66
CA LEU A 124 -14.03 5.25 3.72
C LEU A 124 -14.31 4.54 5.04
N GLN A 125 -13.26 4.16 5.77
CA GLN A 125 -13.37 3.38 7.00
C GLN A 125 -12.29 3.78 8.00
N GLN A 126 -12.68 4.08 9.24
CA GLN A 126 -11.76 4.13 10.35
C GLN A 126 -11.33 2.71 10.73
N LEU A 127 -10.03 2.49 10.89
CA LEU A 127 -9.49 1.23 11.35
C LEU A 127 -9.33 1.25 12.87
N THR A 128 -9.88 0.24 13.53
CA THR A 128 -9.69 -0.03 14.96
C THR A 128 -8.41 -0.84 15.18
N PRO A 129 -7.90 -0.94 16.41
CA PRO A 129 -6.78 -1.85 16.69
C PRO A 129 -7.06 -3.27 16.20
N GLY A 130 -6.12 -3.83 15.43
CA GLY A 130 -6.27 -5.15 14.80
C GLY A 130 -5.13 -5.44 13.83
N ILE A 131 -5.18 -6.60 13.19
CA ILE A 131 -4.25 -7.02 12.14
C ILE A 131 -5.01 -6.98 10.82
N TYR A 132 -4.43 -6.34 9.82
CA TYR A 132 -5.06 -6.11 8.52
C TYR A 132 -4.12 -6.48 7.39
N GLY A 133 -4.59 -7.29 6.46
CA GLY A 133 -3.92 -7.57 5.20
C GLY A 133 -4.43 -6.64 4.10
N LEU A 134 -3.53 -5.91 3.46
CA LEU A 134 -3.86 -5.04 2.32
C LEU A 134 -3.13 -5.50 1.06
N SER A 135 -3.89 -5.69 0.00
CA SER A 135 -3.38 -5.95 -1.35
C SER A 135 -4.08 -5.06 -2.38
N ASN A 136 -3.81 -5.30 -3.67
CA ASN A 136 -4.53 -4.61 -4.76
C ASN A 136 -6.04 -4.92 -4.79
N GLY A 137 -6.50 -5.96 -4.10
CA GLY A 137 -7.91 -6.28 -3.91
C GLY A 137 -8.59 -5.46 -2.80
N GLY A 138 -7.83 -4.71 -2.04
CA GLY A 138 -8.29 -3.95 -0.87
C GLY A 138 -7.99 -4.64 0.45
N ILE A 139 -8.43 -4.00 1.53
CA ILE A 139 -8.36 -4.56 2.89
C ILE A 139 -9.35 -5.75 3.00
N ASP A 140 -8.92 -6.79 3.68
CA ASP A 140 -9.73 -8.00 3.90
C ASP A 140 -10.31 -8.62 2.60
N SER A 141 -9.57 -8.51 1.52
CA SER A 141 -10.00 -8.99 0.19
C SER A 141 -10.09 -10.52 0.09
N GLY A 142 -9.70 -11.25 1.12
CA GLY A 142 -9.67 -12.72 1.12
C GLY A 142 -8.56 -13.33 0.27
N TRP A 143 -7.65 -12.51 -0.28
CA TRP A 143 -6.52 -13.03 -1.03
C TRP A 143 -5.61 -13.86 -0.14
N ASN A 144 -5.16 -15.00 -0.67
CA ASN A 144 -4.36 -15.97 0.08
C ASN A 144 -3.13 -15.34 0.72
N LYS A 145 -2.41 -14.49 -0.02
CA LYS A 145 -1.24 -13.76 0.51
C LYS A 145 -1.57 -12.84 1.70
N CYS A 146 -2.74 -12.21 1.74
CA CYS A 146 -3.17 -11.42 2.90
C CYS A 146 -3.40 -12.31 4.11
N ARG A 147 -4.17 -13.40 3.95
CA ARG A 147 -4.46 -14.35 5.04
C ARG A 147 -3.19 -14.99 5.62
N ILE A 148 -2.25 -15.37 4.77
CA ILE A 148 -0.94 -15.90 5.21
C ILE A 148 -0.18 -14.82 5.98
N GLY A 149 -0.11 -13.60 5.45
CA GLY A 149 0.57 -12.48 6.10
C GLY A 149 -0.05 -12.12 7.45
N GLU A 150 -1.37 -12.06 7.55
CA GLU A 150 -2.11 -11.82 8.80
C GLU A 150 -1.82 -12.90 9.85
N GLY A 151 -1.82 -14.18 9.44
CA GLY A 151 -1.50 -15.29 10.33
C GLY A 151 -0.07 -15.23 10.87
N LYS A 152 0.92 -14.97 10.00
CA LYS A 152 2.32 -14.79 10.39
C LYS A 152 2.49 -13.58 11.31
N MET A 153 1.88 -12.44 10.98
CA MET A 153 1.92 -11.23 11.81
C MET A 153 1.31 -11.48 13.19
N SER A 154 0.17 -12.17 13.23
CA SER A 154 -0.48 -12.53 14.50
C SER A 154 0.44 -13.38 15.39
N ALA A 155 1.08 -14.39 14.82
CA ALA A 155 2.01 -15.25 15.55
C ALA A 155 3.24 -14.49 16.08
N ILE A 156 3.73 -13.49 15.34
CA ILE A 156 4.86 -12.65 15.76
C ILE A 156 4.43 -11.74 16.92
N LEU A 157 3.28 -11.07 16.80
CA LEU A 157 2.82 -10.08 17.78
C LEU A 157 2.33 -10.72 19.09
N GLN A 158 2.13 -12.03 19.14
CA GLN A 158 1.84 -12.80 20.36
C GLN A 158 3.09 -13.13 21.19
N LYS A 159 4.30 -12.91 20.64
CA LYS A 159 5.55 -13.09 21.37
C LYS A 159 5.82 -11.87 22.24
N ASP A 160 6.42 -12.09 23.40
CA ASP A 160 6.84 -10.98 24.30
C ASP A 160 7.87 -10.08 23.62
N GLU A 161 8.74 -10.68 22.81
CA GLU A 161 9.77 -9.98 22.03
C GLU A 161 9.83 -10.53 20.60
N PHE A 162 10.09 -9.67 19.62
CA PHE A 162 10.36 -10.07 18.26
C PHE A 162 11.37 -9.12 17.59
N GLU A 163 12.09 -9.64 16.62
CA GLU A 163 13.07 -8.91 15.84
C GLU A 163 12.49 -8.41 14.50
N ILE A 164 13.14 -7.43 13.89
CA ILE A 164 12.80 -6.93 12.55
C ILE A 164 12.88 -8.07 11.51
N SER A 165 13.82 -9.00 11.67
CA SER A 165 13.96 -10.19 10.83
C SER A 165 12.67 -11.01 10.77
N ASN A 166 11.94 -11.15 11.89
CA ASN A 166 10.65 -11.85 11.92
C ASN A 166 9.59 -11.14 11.05
N LEU A 167 9.59 -9.80 11.04
CA LEU A 167 8.69 -9.04 10.17
C LEU A 167 9.05 -9.21 8.69
N MET A 168 10.33 -9.35 8.35
CA MET A 168 10.74 -9.61 6.98
C MET A 168 10.27 -10.99 6.50
N GLU A 169 10.17 -12.00 7.38
CA GLU A 169 9.63 -13.32 7.03
C GLU A 169 8.15 -13.25 6.61
N VAL A 170 7.40 -12.28 7.13
CA VAL A 170 5.98 -12.09 6.74
C VAL A 170 5.86 -11.81 5.24
N VAL A 171 6.76 -11.00 4.69
CA VAL A 171 6.68 -10.48 3.32
C VAL A 171 7.61 -11.18 2.32
N SER A 172 8.43 -12.13 2.76
CA SER A 172 9.38 -12.86 1.91
C SER A 172 8.84 -14.16 1.31
N ASP A 173 7.59 -14.52 1.59
CA ASP A 173 6.98 -15.76 1.15
C ASP A 173 6.77 -15.78 -0.37
N LYS A 174 7.35 -16.76 -1.04
CA LYS A 174 7.27 -16.98 -2.49
C LYS A 174 6.22 -18.02 -2.88
N SER A 175 5.48 -18.56 -1.91
CA SER A 175 4.47 -19.57 -2.16
C SER A 175 3.34 -19.01 -3.02
N LEU A 176 3.04 -19.72 -4.10
CA LEU A 176 1.95 -19.37 -5.00
C LEU A 176 0.61 -19.85 -4.43
N ALA A 177 -0.45 -19.10 -4.67
CA ALA A 177 -1.79 -19.56 -4.34
C ALA A 177 -2.19 -20.76 -5.24
N PRO A 178 -2.88 -21.77 -4.68
CA PRO A 178 -3.37 -22.92 -5.47
C PRO A 178 -4.32 -22.50 -6.61
N GLN A 179 -5.10 -21.45 -6.38
CA GLN A 179 -5.94 -20.80 -7.39
C GLN A 179 -5.77 -19.29 -7.25
N PRO A 180 -4.94 -18.66 -8.08
CA PRO A 180 -4.83 -17.21 -8.05
C PRO A 180 -6.17 -16.58 -8.43
N PRO A 181 -6.55 -15.45 -7.83
CA PRO A 181 -7.71 -14.70 -8.27
C PRO A 181 -7.52 -14.34 -9.75
N LEU A 182 -8.51 -14.68 -10.57
CA LEU A 182 -8.52 -14.37 -12.00
C LEU A 182 -8.22 -12.88 -12.20
N SER A 183 -7.17 -12.60 -12.95
CA SER A 183 -6.70 -11.33 -13.52
C SER A 183 -7.41 -10.02 -13.14
N SER A 184 -7.61 -9.77 -11.85
CA SER A 184 -8.11 -8.46 -11.40
C SER A 184 -7.09 -7.32 -11.63
N LEU A 185 -5.86 -7.65 -12.03
CA LEU A 185 -4.75 -6.69 -12.14
C LEU A 185 -4.41 -6.29 -13.57
N GLY A 186 -5.09 -6.85 -14.58
CA GLY A 186 -4.81 -6.53 -15.99
C GLY A 186 -3.44 -7.02 -16.46
N LEU A 187 -2.82 -7.96 -15.76
CA LEU A 187 -1.62 -8.66 -16.18
C LEU A 187 -1.96 -9.76 -17.18
N LYS A 188 -0.96 -10.21 -17.92
CA LYS A 188 -1.13 -11.37 -18.78
C LYS A 188 -1.47 -12.60 -17.93
N ARG A 189 -2.33 -13.46 -18.42
CA ARG A 189 -2.81 -14.67 -17.71
C ARG A 189 -1.67 -15.56 -17.18
N GLU A 190 -0.52 -15.53 -17.83
CA GLU A 190 0.69 -16.27 -17.47
C GLU A 190 1.41 -15.67 -16.24
N GLU A 191 1.22 -14.36 -15.99
CA GLU A 191 1.83 -13.63 -14.87
C GLU A 191 0.96 -13.67 -13.61
N ASP A 192 -0.34 -13.94 -13.75
CA ASP A 192 -1.31 -13.94 -12.64
C ASP A 192 -0.92 -14.88 -11.47
N PRO A 193 -0.46 -16.13 -11.71
CA PRO A 193 -0.03 -16.99 -10.62
C PRO A 193 1.13 -16.38 -9.83
N LEU A 194 2.11 -15.77 -10.51
CA LEU A 194 3.34 -15.26 -9.91
C LEU A 194 3.06 -14.09 -8.94
N ILE A 195 2.04 -13.28 -9.21
CA ILE A 195 1.64 -12.17 -8.33
C ILE A 195 0.81 -12.61 -7.13
N SER A 196 0.43 -13.88 -7.05
CA SER A 196 -0.29 -14.43 -5.89
C SER A 196 0.59 -14.59 -4.66
N ALA A 197 1.92 -14.64 -4.82
CA ALA A 197 2.88 -14.67 -3.74
C ALA A 197 2.95 -13.32 -3.00
N GLN A 198 3.45 -13.35 -1.79
CA GLN A 198 3.82 -12.12 -1.06
C GLN A 198 5.05 -11.49 -1.69
N PHE A 199 6.09 -12.29 -1.93
CA PHE A 199 7.28 -11.88 -2.69
C PHE A 199 7.10 -12.26 -4.15
N VAL A 200 6.91 -11.27 -5.00
CA VAL A 200 6.63 -11.43 -6.44
C VAL A 200 7.92 -11.48 -7.24
N SER A 201 8.01 -12.40 -8.20
CA SER A 201 9.09 -12.47 -9.20
C SER A 201 8.49 -12.90 -10.54
N ALA A 202 8.23 -11.94 -11.42
CA ALA A 202 7.51 -12.12 -12.68
C ALA A 202 8.23 -11.38 -13.82
N GLY A 203 9.29 -11.97 -14.35
CA GLY A 203 10.06 -11.41 -15.47
C GLY A 203 10.67 -10.04 -15.15
N THR A 204 10.17 -8.97 -15.75
CA THR A 204 10.63 -7.59 -15.56
C THR A 204 9.94 -6.87 -14.41
N TYR A 205 8.97 -7.52 -13.74
CA TYR A 205 8.15 -6.99 -12.65
C TYR A 205 8.31 -7.85 -11.40
N GLY A 206 8.33 -7.22 -10.24
CA GLY A 206 8.37 -7.97 -8.98
C GLY A 206 8.64 -7.09 -7.76
N THR A 207 8.87 -7.78 -6.64
CA THR A 207 9.17 -7.14 -5.38
C THR A 207 10.54 -6.46 -5.43
N ARG A 208 10.58 -5.19 -5.11
CA ARG A 208 11.77 -4.34 -5.10
C ARG A 208 12.22 -3.88 -3.72
N CYS A 209 11.32 -3.78 -2.77
CA CYS A 209 11.56 -3.42 -1.38
C CYS A 209 10.31 -3.74 -0.54
#